data_b6247feb6a52e56b95af2115b867bcfe
#
_entry.id   b6247feb6a52e56b95af2115b867bcfe
#
_cell.length_a   1.000
_cell.length_b   1.000
_cell.length_c   1.000
_cell.angle_alpha   90.00
_cell.angle_beta   90.00
_cell.angle_gamma   90.00
#
_symmetry.space_group_name_H-M   'P 1'
#
loop_
_entity.id
_entity.type
_entity.pdbx_description
1 polymer ?
#
loop_
_entity_poly.entity_id
_entity_poly.type
_entity_poly.pdbx_seq_one_letter_code
_entity_poly.pdbx_strand_id
1 'polypeptide(L)'
;MKALNIEDPVVLCRATDHIAEQIAFIADLERKGFTYATGDGIYFDTSRQPDYGFLARLDKAGLQAGSRVDIGDKRQATDFALWKFSAPGEKRQMEWESPWGKGFPGWHIECSAMAEKYLGDWFDIHCGGEDHIPVHHTNEIAQTEARSGTHLANFWMHGYFLIANDAKMAKSSGDFLRVATLVDRGYDPLAFRYLCLTGHYRTQLNFTFEALDAAQTGLDRMRQGFHALSATPKASPDAALIERFTDQVNDDLNLPRALAVAWETLRGTLPAPTKRATLLRFDEVLGLGLADWRPQAVEAPGEVRALAEARAAARKARDFAEADRLRGALAELGWEMEDGAQGYTLKQR
;
A
#
# COMPACT_ATOMS: atom_id res chain seq x y z
N MET A 1 8.07 0.17 5.37
CA MET A 1 7.72 -1.15 4.78
C MET A 1 7.62 -2.20 5.86
N LYS A 2 8.63 -2.46 6.70
CA LYS A 2 8.59 -3.50 7.75
C LYS A 2 7.38 -3.42 8.69
N ALA A 3 6.99 -2.22 9.16
CA ALA A 3 5.83 -2.05 10.04
C ALA A 3 4.50 -2.50 9.40
N LEU A 4 4.41 -2.50 8.09
CA LEU A 4 3.25 -2.97 7.33
C LEU A 4 3.42 -4.39 6.79
N ASN A 5 4.45 -5.10 7.22
CA ASN A 5 4.80 -6.44 6.75
C ASN A 5 4.91 -6.50 5.21
N ILE A 6 5.54 -5.47 4.62
CA ILE A 6 5.85 -5.39 3.20
C ILE A 6 7.31 -5.75 3.02
N GLU A 7 7.59 -6.71 2.16
CA GLU A 7 8.94 -7.13 1.81
C GLU A 7 9.72 -5.97 1.18
N ASP A 8 11.02 -5.91 1.45
CA ASP A 8 11.88 -4.91 0.83
C ASP A 8 12.06 -5.24 -0.66
N PRO A 9 12.05 -4.23 -1.55
CA PRO A 9 12.30 -4.47 -2.96
C PRO A 9 13.74 -4.95 -3.17
N VAL A 10 13.97 -5.75 -4.22
CA VAL A 10 15.32 -6.24 -4.59
C VAL A 10 16.24 -5.07 -4.91
N VAL A 11 15.71 -4.04 -5.56
CA VAL A 11 16.43 -2.80 -5.87
C VAL A 11 15.62 -1.61 -5.40
N LEU A 12 16.27 -0.74 -4.61
CA LEU A 12 15.77 0.58 -4.25
C LEU A 12 16.75 1.61 -4.79
N CYS A 13 16.40 2.27 -5.90
CA CYS A 13 17.23 3.22 -6.60
C CYS A 13 16.76 4.67 -6.44
N ARG A 14 17.68 5.62 -6.65
CA ARG A 14 17.39 7.06 -6.66
C ARG A 14 17.59 7.60 -8.06
N ALA A 15 16.69 8.44 -8.54
CA ALA A 15 16.82 9.09 -9.85
C ALA A 15 18.10 9.90 -9.97
N THR A 16 18.53 10.54 -8.88
CA THR A 16 19.78 11.33 -8.82
C THR A 16 21.06 10.52 -8.97
N ASP A 17 21.01 9.22 -8.73
CA ASP A 17 22.16 8.31 -8.92
C ASP A 17 22.22 7.77 -10.37
N HIS A 18 21.24 8.14 -11.22
CA HIS A 18 21.06 7.62 -12.59
C HIS A 18 21.03 8.70 -13.67
N ILE A 19 21.66 9.84 -13.42
CA ILE A 19 21.68 10.96 -14.37
C ILE A 19 22.38 10.58 -15.67
N ALA A 20 23.45 9.79 -15.60
CA ALA A 20 24.17 9.33 -16.78
C ALA A 20 23.30 8.45 -17.69
N GLU A 21 22.52 7.55 -17.10
CA GLU A 21 21.58 6.69 -17.82
C GLU A 21 20.45 7.52 -18.47
N GLN A 22 19.93 8.51 -17.76
CA GLN A 22 18.88 9.40 -18.28
C GLN A 22 19.42 10.22 -19.47
N ILE A 23 20.63 10.79 -19.36
CA ILE A 23 21.27 11.49 -20.46
C ILE A 23 21.49 10.56 -21.66
N ALA A 24 21.98 9.34 -21.44
CA ALA A 24 22.20 8.36 -22.50
C ALA A 24 20.90 7.96 -23.20
N PHE A 25 19.82 7.82 -22.41
CA PHE A 25 18.49 7.52 -22.94
C PHE A 25 18.00 8.65 -23.86
N ILE A 26 18.09 9.91 -23.43
CA ILE A 26 17.67 11.08 -24.19
C ILE A 26 18.52 11.22 -25.48
N ALA A 27 19.83 11.02 -25.40
CA ALA A 27 20.72 11.07 -26.56
C ALA A 27 20.37 9.98 -27.61
N ASP A 28 19.91 8.82 -27.16
CA ASP A 28 19.42 7.77 -28.09
C ASP A 28 18.11 8.17 -28.77
N LEU A 29 17.16 8.74 -28.03
CA LEU A 29 15.91 9.30 -28.59
C LEU A 29 16.22 10.41 -29.61
N GLU A 30 17.19 11.29 -29.30
CA GLU A 30 17.62 12.35 -30.21
C GLU A 30 18.19 11.77 -31.51
N ARG A 31 19.11 10.81 -31.42
CA ARG A 31 19.70 10.13 -32.56
C ARG A 31 18.64 9.45 -33.47
N LYS A 32 17.56 8.97 -32.86
CA LYS A 32 16.41 8.36 -33.55
C LYS A 32 15.39 9.39 -34.06
N GLY A 33 15.60 10.68 -33.75
CA GLY A 33 14.79 11.78 -34.22
C GLY A 33 13.46 11.99 -33.52
N PHE A 34 13.32 11.51 -32.27
CA PHE A 34 12.13 11.69 -31.45
C PHE A 34 12.16 12.95 -30.58
N THR A 35 13.20 13.77 -30.70
CA THR A 35 13.35 14.95 -29.85
C THR A 35 13.52 16.22 -30.69
N TYR A 36 13.32 17.36 -30.05
CA TYR A 36 13.67 18.68 -30.55
C TYR A 36 14.05 19.60 -29.39
N ALA A 37 14.86 20.63 -29.71
CA ALA A 37 15.26 21.66 -28.75
C ALA A 37 14.28 22.84 -28.78
N THR A 38 14.08 23.42 -27.59
CA THR A 38 13.40 24.70 -27.38
C THR A 38 14.30 25.66 -26.61
N GLY A 39 13.86 26.87 -26.37
CA GLY A 39 14.62 27.84 -25.55
C GLY A 39 14.85 27.39 -24.11
N ASP A 40 14.06 26.45 -23.58
CA ASP A 40 14.07 26.02 -22.17
C ASP A 40 14.39 24.53 -21.97
N GLY A 41 14.66 23.76 -23.06
CA GLY A 41 15.01 22.35 -22.89
C GLY A 41 14.94 21.50 -24.15
N ILE A 42 15.08 20.18 -23.93
CA ILE A 42 14.90 19.13 -24.91
C ILE A 42 13.56 18.46 -24.67
N TYR A 43 12.76 18.35 -25.72
CA TYR A 43 11.39 17.84 -25.65
C TYR A 43 11.22 16.60 -26.53
N PHE A 44 10.34 15.71 -26.11
CA PHE A 44 9.85 14.58 -26.88
C PHE A 44 8.76 15.05 -27.85
N ASP A 45 8.89 14.68 -29.12
CA ASP A 45 7.93 14.95 -30.19
C ASP A 45 6.91 13.83 -30.26
N THR A 46 5.77 14.01 -29.62
CA THR A 46 4.69 13.00 -29.55
C THR A 46 4.01 12.75 -30.89
N SER A 47 4.16 13.64 -31.88
CA SER A 47 3.63 13.44 -33.23
C SER A 47 4.30 12.27 -33.96
N ARG A 48 5.51 11.89 -33.52
CA ARG A 48 6.27 10.77 -34.07
C ARG A 48 5.88 9.41 -33.51
N GLN A 49 5.00 9.37 -32.51
CA GLN A 49 4.48 8.16 -31.87
C GLN A 49 2.99 7.99 -32.29
N PRO A 50 2.67 7.14 -33.28
CA PRO A 50 1.29 7.01 -33.78
C PRO A 50 0.28 6.63 -32.68
N ASP A 51 0.69 5.71 -31.79
CA ASP A 51 -0.15 5.16 -30.73
C ASP A 51 0.00 5.91 -29.39
N TYR A 52 0.62 7.11 -29.39
CA TYR A 52 0.74 7.91 -28.18
C TYR A 52 -0.61 8.09 -27.50
N GLY A 53 -0.66 7.76 -26.20
CA GLY A 53 -1.87 7.90 -25.38
C GLY A 53 -2.82 6.70 -25.42
N PHE A 54 -2.42 5.55 -26.01
CA PHE A 54 -3.28 4.37 -26.08
C PHE A 54 -3.73 3.86 -24.70
N LEU A 55 -2.83 3.84 -23.71
CA LEU A 55 -3.13 3.41 -22.33
C LEU A 55 -4.21 4.28 -21.70
N ALA A 56 -4.11 5.58 -21.88
CA ALA A 56 -5.04 6.57 -21.35
C ALA A 56 -6.31 6.73 -22.20
N ARG A 57 -6.39 6.08 -23.38
CA ARG A 57 -7.45 6.28 -24.37
C ARG A 57 -7.65 7.77 -24.70
N LEU A 58 -6.52 8.49 -24.85
CA LEU A 58 -6.54 9.93 -25.10
C LEU A 58 -7.18 10.23 -26.46
N ASP A 59 -8.23 11.04 -26.45
CA ASP A 59 -8.72 11.69 -27.65
C ASP A 59 -7.80 12.87 -27.99
N LYS A 60 -6.84 12.63 -28.90
CA LYS A 60 -5.88 13.65 -29.35
C LYS A 60 -6.57 14.85 -30.01
N ALA A 61 -7.73 14.66 -30.62
CA ALA A 61 -8.47 15.70 -31.30
C ALA A 61 -9.23 16.62 -30.32
N GLY A 62 -9.60 16.09 -29.14
CA GLY A 62 -10.29 16.82 -28.08
C GLY A 62 -9.38 17.45 -27.03
N LEU A 63 -8.07 17.18 -27.09
CA LEU A 63 -7.11 17.81 -26.16
C LEU A 63 -6.96 19.30 -26.48
N GLN A 64 -7.81 20.11 -25.84
CA GLN A 64 -7.50 21.51 -25.65
C GLN A 64 -6.25 21.59 -24.77
N ALA A 65 -5.28 22.40 -25.22
CA ALA A 65 -4.09 22.70 -24.43
C ALA A 65 -4.51 22.95 -22.98
N GLY A 66 -4.11 22.03 -22.11
CA GLY A 66 -4.61 21.99 -20.75
C GLY A 66 -4.34 23.30 -20.04
N SER A 67 -5.32 23.80 -19.33
CA SER A 67 -5.32 25.01 -18.54
C SER A 67 -4.22 25.09 -17.45
N ARG A 68 -3.30 24.15 -17.38
CA ARG A 68 -2.23 24.05 -16.37
C ARG A 68 -0.81 24.19 -16.89
N VAL A 69 -0.59 24.12 -18.19
CA VAL A 69 0.77 24.23 -18.77
C VAL A 69 0.70 25.18 -19.95
N ASP A 70 1.46 26.27 -19.84
CA ASP A 70 1.72 27.16 -20.97
C ASP A 70 2.34 26.33 -22.09
N ILE A 71 1.81 26.39 -23.31
CA ILE A 71 2.31 25.64 -24.47
C ILE A 71 3.76 26.06 -24.74
N GLY A 72 4.11 27.32 -24.45
CA GLY A 72 5.44 27.84 -24.71
C GLY A 72 5.88 27.52 -26.14
N ASP A 73 7.15 27.06 -26.29
CA ASP A 73 7.77 26.71 -27.57
C ASP A 73 7.47 25.25 -28.01
N LYS A 74 6.52 24.55 -27.38
CA LYS A 74 6.16 23.17 -27.73
C LYS A 74 5.47 23.11 -29.09
N ARG A 75 5.79 22.05 -29.86
CA ARG A 75 5.16 21.79 -31.17
C ARG A 75 3.74 21.25 -31.03
N GLN A 76 3.53 20.38 -30.01
CA GLN A 76 2.23 19.77 -29.70
C GLN A 76 1.91 19.98 -28.21
N ALA A 77 0.63 20.07 -27.87
CA ALA A 77 0.20 20.20 -26.46
C ALA A 77 0.61 19.00 -25.61
N THR A 78 0.76 17.83 -26.21
CA THR A 78 1.15 16.57 -25.58
C THR A 78 2.67 16.41 -25.42
N ASP A 79 3.48 17.23 -26.09
CA ASP A 79 4.94 17.14 -25.98
C ASP A 79 5.39 17.41 -24.56
N PHE A 80 6.42 16.72 -24.13
CA PHE A 80 6.90 16.79 -22.75
C PHE A 80 8.43 16.89 -22.67
N ALA A 81 8.90 17.53 -21.62
CA ALA A 81 10.31 17.76 -21.42
C ALA A 81 11.04 16.46 -21.07
N LEU A 82 12.16 16.22 -21.72
CA LEU A 82 13.15 15.18 -21.41
C LEU A 82 14.29 15.76 -20.57
N TRP A 83 14.76 16.96 -20.92
CA TRP A 83 15.75 17.71 -20.19
C TRP A 83 15.37 19.19 -20.15
N LYS A 84 15.34 19.80 -18.98
CA LYS A 84 15.06 21.23 -18.79
C LYS A 84 16.34 21.97 -18.48
N PHE A 85 16.57 23.11 -19.13
CA PHE A 85 17.70 23.96 -18.85
C PHE A 85 17.51 24.74 -17.54
N SER A 86 18.58 24.88 -16.75
CA SER A 86 18.59 25.77 -15.60
C SER A 86 18.58 27.23 -16.09
N ALA A 87 17.72 28.06 -15.51
CA ALA A 87 17.67 29.46 -15.86
C ALA A 87 18.99 30.18 -15.50
N PRO A 88 19.49 31.11 -16.32
CA PRO A 88 20.67 31.87 -16.01
C PRO A 88 20.54 32.60 -14.67
N GLY A 89 21.50 32.37 -13.76
CA GLY A 89 21.54 33.01 -12.43
C GLY A 89 20.68 32.31 -11.35
N GLU A 90 19.89 31.33 -11.67
CA GLU A 90 19.21 30.46 -10.70
C GLU A 90 20.18 29.42 -10.15
N LYS A 91 20.22 29.26 -8.83
CA LYS A 91 20.93 28.14 -8.18
C LYS A 91 19.90 27.09 -7.78
N ARG A 92 19.87 25.99 -8.50
CA ARG A 92 19.06 24.81 -8.14
C ARG A 92 19.88 23.85 -7.28
N GLN A 93 19.25 23.15 -6.37
CA GLN A 93 19.90 22.10 -5.57
C GLN A 93 20.21 20.85 -6.41
N MET A 94 19.43 20.59 -7.47
CA MET A 94 19.54 19.42 -8.34
C MET A 94 19.62 19.90 -9.78
N GLU A 95 20.85 19.98 -10.29
CA GLU A 95 21.16 20.33 -11.67
C GLU A 95 22.49 19.70 -12.05
N TRP A 96 22.62 19.26 -13.28
CA TRP A 96 23.78 18.53 -13.80
C TRP A 96 24.17 19.04 -15.18
N GLU A 97 25.44 18.81 -15.54
CA GLU A 97 25.95 19.06 -16.89
C GLU A 97 25.41 17.99 -17.84
N SER A 98 25.04 18.39 -19.05
CA SER A 98 24.59 17.50 -20.11
C SER A 98 25.13 17.95 -21.47
N PRO A 99 25.03 17.13 -22.53
CA PRO A 99 25.41 17.54 -23.91
C PRO A 99 24.65 18.77 -24.42
N TRP A 100 23.47 19.02 -23.87
CA TRP A 100 22.58 20.13 -24.29
C TRP A 100 22.76 21.38 -23.44
N GLY A 101 23.47 21.27 -22.33
CA GLY A 101 23.71 22.34 -21.35
C GLY A 101 23.31 21.92 -19.94
N LYS A 102 23.62 22.78 -18.99
CA LYS A 102 23.31 22.58 -17.57
C LYS A 102 21.82 22.61 -17.32
N GLY A 103 21.33 21.59 -16.59
CA GLY A 103 19.90 21.47 -16.35
C GLY A 103 19.54 20.25 -15.51
N PHE A 104 18.35 19.75 -15.70
CA PHE A 104 17.80 18.63 -14.94
C PHE A 104 16.84 17.80 -15.81
N PRO A 105 16.69 16.48 -15.50
CA PRO A 105 15.82 15.60 -16.27
C PRO A 105 14.34 15.98 -16.10
N GLY A 106 13.55 15.68 -17.12
CA GLY A 106 12.10 15.65 -17.01
C GLY A 106 11.64 14.50 -16.09
N TRP A 107 10.47 14.63 -15.50
CA TRP A 107 9.95 13.66 -14.51
C TRP A 107 9.81 12.23 -15.04
N HIS A 108 9.50 12.05 -16.32
CA HIS A 108 9.19 10.73 -16.89
C HIS A 108 10.44 9.92 -17.26
N ILE A 109 11.51 10.60 -17.71
CA ILE A 109 12.73 9.93 -18.14
C ILE A 109 13.48 9.25 -17.00
N GLU A 110 13.30 9.74 -15.77
CA GLU A 110 13.88 9.14 -14.57
C GLU A 110 13.43 7.67 -14.44
N CYS A 111 12.13 7.44 -14.51
CA CYS A 111 11.54 6.10 -14.37
C CYS A 111 11.88 5.21 -15.57
N SER A 112 11.80 5.72 -16.80
CA SER A 112 12.16 4.96 -17.99
C SER A 112 13.61 4.47 -17.97
N ALA A 113 14.56 5.34 -17.61
CA ALA A 113 15.97 4.99 -17.55
C ALA A 113 16.30 4.02 -16.42
N MET A 114 15.68 4.19 -15.25
CA MET A 114 15.88 3.27 -14.12
C MET A 114 15.23 1.91 -14.38
N ALA A 115 14.03 1.88 -14.93
CA ALA A 115 13.34 0.63 -15.28
C ALA A 115 14.18 -0.17 -16.30
N GLU A 116 14.63 0.46 -17.38
CA GLU A 116 15.48 -0.18 -18.37
C GLU A 116 16.76 -0.77 -17.75
N LYS A 117 17.44 -0.02 -16.89
CA LYS A 117 18.67 -0.46 -16.26
C LYS A 117 18.52 -1.73 -15.44
N TYR A 118 17.42 -1.87 -14.70
CA TYR A 118 17.24 -2.95 -13.74
C TYR A 118 16.31 -4.06 -14.22
N LEU A 119 15.39 -3.77 -15.13
CA LEU A 119 14.38 -4.71 -15.61
C LEU A 119 14.50 -5.00 -17.11
N GLY A 120 15.29 -4.21 -17.84
CA GLY A 120 15.38 -4.28 -19.30
C GLY A 120 14.32 -3.46 -20.00
N ASP A 121 14.31 -3.54 -21.34
CA ASP A 121 13.42 -2.75 -22.21
C ASP A 121 11.96 -3.20 -22.10
N TRP A 122 11.72 -4.41 -21.67
CA TRP A 122 10.40 -5.04 -21.56
C TRP A 122 10.33 -5.91 -20.31
N PHE A 123 9.36 -5.66 -19.46
CA PHE A 123 9.20 -6.39 -18.20
C PHE A 123 7.72 -6.74 -17.93
N ASP A 124 7.45 -7.48 -16.86
CA ASP A 124 6.14 -8.08 -16.66
C ASP A 124 5.10 -7.07 -16.17
N ILE A 125 5.38 -6.36 -15.08
CA ILE A 125 4.37 -5.54 -14.38
C ILE A 125 4.92 -4.15 -14.10
N HIS A 126 4.18 -3.11 -14.53
CA HIS A 126 4.41 -1.72 -14.15
C HIS A 126 3.28 -1.19 -13.29
N CYS A 127 3.62 -0.60 -12.15
CA CYS A 127 2.65 -0.14 -11.16
C CYS A 127 2.70 1.37 -10.94
N GLY A 128 1.56 1.97 -10.64
CA GLY A 128 1.47 3.38 -10.25
C GLY A 128 0.12 3.76 -9.69
N GLY A 129 -0.10 5.05 -9.44
CA GLY A 129 -1.42 5.59 -9.14
C GLY A 129 -2.26 5.76 -10.41
N GLU A 130 -3.57 5.86 -10.27
CA GLU A 130 -4.49 6.11 -11.40
C GLU A 130 -4.18 7.41 -12.14
N ASP A 131 -3.61 8.39 -11.45
CA ASP A 131 -3.21 9.69 -12.00
C ASP A 131 -1.97 9.60 -12.93
N HIS A 132 -1.24 8.50 -12.89
CA HIS A 132 -0.13 8.27 -13.81
C HIS A 132 -0.58 7.85 -15.22
N ILE A 133 -1.79 7.28 -15.36
CA ILE A 133 -2.30 6.79 -16.63
C ILE A 133 -2.26 7.86 -17.74
N PRO A 134 -2.85 9.07 -17.54
CA PRO A 134 -3.00 10.01 -18.64
C PRO A 134 -1.70 10.69 -19.05
N VAL A 135 -0.69 10.77 -18.17
CA VAL A 135 0.52 11.54 -18.44
C VAL A 135 1.78 10.73 -18.17
N HIS A 136 2.04 10.34 -16.93
CA HIS A 136 3.35 9.76 -16.54
C HIS A 136 3.64 8.46 -17.27
N HIS A 137 2.79 7.45 -17.11
CA HIS A 137 2.98 6.16 -17.78
C HIS A 137 2.82 6.24 -19.30
N THR A 138 1.92 7.09 -19.79
CA THR A 138 1.80 7.36 -21.22
C THR A 138 3.12 7.89 -21.82
N ASN A 139 3.82 8.76 -21.08
CA ASN A 139 5.11 9.31 -21.51
C ASN A 139 6.25 8.29 -21.38
N GLU A 140 6.25 7.45 -20.33
CA GLU A 140 7.23 6.35 -20.21
C GLU A 140 7.09 5.33 -21.35
N ILE A 141 5.86 4.98 -21.72
CA ILE A 141 5.58 4.12 -22.89
C ILE A 141 6.19 4.75 -24.13
N ALA A 142 5.88 6.03 -24.39
CA ALA A 142 6.38 6.72 -25.57
C ALA A 142 7.91 6.75 -25.62
N GLN A 143 8.58 7.00 -24.49
CA GLN A 143 10.04 7.01 -24.37
C GLN A 143 10.64 5.63 -24.68
N THR A 144 10.13 4.58 -24.03
CA THR A 144 10.68 3.23 -24.18
C THR A 144 10.40 2.66 -25.57
N GLU A 145 9.18 2.77 -26.06
CA GLU A 145 8.85 2.27 -27.41
C GLU A 145 9.62 3.02 -28.52
N ALA A 146 9.78 4.33 -28.39
CA ALA A 146 10.60 5.10 -29.33
C ALA A 146 12.07 4.68 -29.29
N ARG A 147 12.59 4.31 -28.12
CA ARG A 147 13.97 3.90 -27.94
C ARG A 147 14.22 2.46 -28.35
N SER A 148 13.47 1.51 -27.82
CA SER A 148 13.71 0.07 -27.97
C SER A 148 12.92 -0.56 -29.12
N GLY A 149 11.78 0.01 -29.50
CA GLY A 149 10.83 -0.58 -30.43
C GLY A 149 10.00 -1.72 -29.82
N THR A 150 10.06 -1.90 -28.48
CA THR A 150 9.31 -2.93 -27.74
C THR A 150 8.31 -2.29 -26.79
N HIS A 151 7.29 -3.05 -26.38
CA HIS A 151 6.40 -2.61 -25.31
C HIS A 151 7.15 -2.48 -23.99
N LEU A 152 6.77 -1.51 -23.17
CA LEU A 152 7.40 -1.30 -21.86
C LEU A 152 7.04 -2.41 -20.87
N ALA A 153 5.77 -2.76 -20.75
CA ALA A 153 5.32 -3.78 -19.79
C ALA A 153 4.14 -4.58 -20.31
N ASN A 154 4.02 -5.83 -19.84
CA ASN A 154 2.91 -6.73 -20.17
C ASN A 154 1.63 -6.32 -19.45
N PHE A 155 1.75 -5.95 -18.15
CA PHE A 155 0.61 -5.62 -17.28
C PHE A 155 0.81 -4.26 -16.63
N TRP A 156 -0.27 -3.49 -16.61
CA TRP A 156 -0.33 -2.17 -16.00
C TRP A 156 -1.26 -2.22 -14.80
N MET A 157 -0.74 -1.94 -13.61
CA MET A 157 -1.49 -1.94 -12.37
C MET A 157 -1.59 -0.54 -11.80
N HIS A 158 -2.82 -0.04 -11.65
CA HIS A 158 -3.06 1.30 -11.15
C HIS A 158 -3.93 1.26 -9.89
N GLY A 159 -3.33 1.69 -8.77
CA GLY A 159 -4.05 1.85 -7.51
C GLY A 159 -4.80 3.18 -7.47
N TYR A 160 -6.03 3.14 -6.95
CA TYR A 160 -6.79 4.36 -6.68
C TYR A 160 -6.28 5.05 -5.41
N PHE A 161 -6.59 6.34 -5.29
CA PHE A 161 -6.14 7.11 -4.15
C PHE A 161 -6.80 6.69 -2.84
N LEU A 162 -5.99 6.73 -1.79
CA LEU A 162 -6.51 6.84 -0.44
C LEU A 162 -7.02 8.27 -0.24
N ILE A 163 -8.30 8.41 0.06
CA ILE A 163 -8.90 9.69 0.43
C ILE A 163 -9.07 9.75 1.95
N ALA A 164 -9.01 10.94 2.52
CA ALA A 164 -9.24 11.14 3.94
C ALA A 164 -10.39 12.12 4.14
N ASN A 165 -11.43 11.71 4.87
CA ASN A 165 -12.63 12.51 5.13
C ASN A 165 -13.23 13.10 3.84
N ASP A 166 -13.41 12.25 2.82
CA ASP A 166 -13.94 12.60 1.49
C ASP A 166 -13.11 13.65 0.71
N ALA A 167 -11.88 13.90 1.12
CA ALA A 167 -10.95 14.79 0.43
C ALA A 167 -9.60 14.08 0.16
N LYS A 168 -8.97 14.40 -0.97
CA LYS A 168 -7.61 13.92 -1.27
C LYS A 168 -6.65 14.47 -0.22
N MET A 169 -5.86 13.58 0.42
CA MET A 169 -4.82 14.00 1.36
C MET A 169 -3.75 14.82 0.65
N ALA A 170 -3.70 16.12 0.94
CA ALA A 170 -2.71 17.03 0.37
C ALA A 170 -1.60 17.34 1.37
N LYS A 171 -0.35 17.42 0.87
CA LYS A 171 0.82 17.83 1.69
C LYS A 171 0.68 19.20 2.33
N SER A 172 -0.18 20.06 1.78
CA SER A 172 -0.38 21.44 2.21
C SER A 172 -1.28 21.62 3.44
N SER A 173 -1.97 20.56 3.90
CA SER A 173 -2.92 20.65 5.03
C SER A 173 -2.26 20.57 6.41
N GLY A 174 -0.94 20.36 6.51
CA GLY A 174 -0.20 20.27 7.78
C GLY A 174 -0.39 18.95 8.54
N ASP A 175 -1.50 18.29 8.40
CA ASP A 175 -1.83 16.98 9.02
C ASP A 175 -1.53 15.82 8.06
N PHE A 176 -0.26 15.64 7.72
CA PHE A 176 0.14 14.51 6.88
C PHE A 176 0.12 13.21 7.69
N LEU A 177 -0.84 12.36 7.42
CA LEU A 177 -0.99 11.06 8.09
C LEU A 177 0.18 10.14 7.68
N ARG A 178 0.98 9.74 8.65
CA ARG A 178 2.10 8.80 8.50
C ARG A 178 1.78 7.54 9.30
N VAL A 179 2.37 6.41 8.91
CA VAL A 179 2.28 5.17 9.72
C VAL A 179 2.74 5.42 11.16
N ALA A 180 3.77 6.26 11.37
CA ALA A 180 4.22 6.66 12.70
C ALA A 180 3.10 7.33 13.52
N THR A 181 2.28 8.18 12.91
CA THR A 181 1.14 8.83 13.57
C THR A 181 0.10 7.81 14.06
N LEU A 182 -0.07 6.69 13.35
CA LEU A 182 -0.96 5.61 13.78
C LEU A 182 -0.39 4.90 15.01
N VAL A 183 0.91 4.60 14.98
CA VAL A 183 1.63 3.98 16.10
C VAL A 183 1.57 4.88 17.34
N ASP A 184 1.82 6.19 17.20
CA ASP A 184 1.79 7.18 18.29
C ASP A 184 0.39 7.28 18.93
N ARG A 185 -0.66 6.94 18.17
CA ARG A 185 -2.05 6.85 18.63
C ARG A 185 -2.43 5.46 19.17
N GLY A 186 -1.49 4.52 19.22
CA GLY A 186 -1.70 3.18 19.78
C GLY A 186 -2.26 2.14 18.81
N TYR A 187 -2.35 2.45 17.50
CA TYR A 187 -2.79 1.48 16.51
C TYR A 187 -1.65 0.52 16.12
N ASP A 188 -1.99 -0.75 15.92
CA ASP A 188 -1.12 -1.67 15.22
C ASP A 188 -0.98 -1.24 13.75
N PRO A 189 0.23 -1.08 13.20
CA PRO A 189 0.40 -0.75 11.78
C PRO A 189 -0.32 -1.72 10.84
N LEU A 190 -0.43 -3.00 11.21
CA LEU A 190 -1.14 -3.99 10.41
C LEU A 190 -2.66 -3.81 10.41
N ALA A 191 -3.22 -2.98 11.31
CA ALA A 191 -4.62 -2.56 11.19
C ALA A 191 -4.84 -1.71 9.93
N PHE A 192 -3.88 -0.86 9.56
CA PHE A 192 -3.93 -0.12 8.30
C PHE A 192 -3.79 -1.06 7.09
N ARG A 193 -2.89 -2.05 7.16
CA ARG A 193 -2.83 -3.09 6.13
C ARG A 193 -4.15 -3.83 6.01
N TYR A 194 -4.75 -4.23 7.14
CA TYR A 194 -6.05 -4.88 7.15
C TYR A 194 -7.14 -4.00 6.52
N LEU A 195 -7.17 -2.71 6.84
CA LEU A 195 -8.07 -1.74 6.21
C LEU A 195 -7.90 -1.73 4.69
N CYS A 196 -6.68 -1.67 4.19
CA CYS A 196 -6.40 -1.72 2.75
C CYS A 196 -6.90 -3.03 2.11
N LEU A 197 -6.81 -4.17 2.80
CA LEU A 197 -7.30 -5.47 2.31
C LEU A 197 -8.84 -5.56 2.25
N THR A 198 -9.56 -4.64 2.90
CA THR A 198 -11.04 -4.59 2.81
C THR A 198 -11.54 -3.89 1.56
N GLY A 199 -10.68 -3.15 0.85
CA GLY A 199 -10.99 -2.48 -0.40
C GLY A 199 -10.27 -3.13 -1.59
N HIS A 200 -10.88 -3.06 -2.78
CA HIS A 200 -10.20 -3.42 -4.01
C HIS A 200 -9.28 -2.26 -4.44
N TYR A 201 -8.06 -2.55 -4.90
CA TYR A 201 -7.08 -1.50 -5.24
C TYR A 201 -7.54 -0.56 -6.37
N ARG A 202 -8.51 -0.98 -7.21
CA ARG A 202 -9.16 -0.15 -8.24
C ARG A 202 -10.34 0.67 -7.72
N THR A 203 -10.54 0.76 -6.41
CA THR A 203 -11.58 1.58 -5.80
C THR A 203 -10.97 2.55 -4.81
N GLN A 204 -11.55 3.74 -4.71
CA GLN A 204 -11.12 4.70 -3.71
C GLN A 204 -11.41 4.16 -2.31
N LEU A 205 -10.39 4.14 -1.47
CA LEU A 205 -10.50 3.78 -0.08
C LEU A 205 -10.55 5.06 0.76
N ASN A 206 -11.67 5.27 1.47
CA ASN A 206 -11.80 6.40 2.38
C ASN A 206 -11.21 6.03 3.74
N PHE A 207 -10.14 6.72 4.12
CA PHE A 207 -9.53 6.60 5.43
C PHE A 207 -10.25 7.49 6.43
N THR A 208 -10.80 6.89 7.47
CA THR A 208 -11.24 7.56 8.69
C THR A 208 -10.70 6.80 9.90
N PHE A 209 -10.63 7.44 11.06
CA PHE A 209 -10.21 6.74 12.27
C PHE A 209 -11.24 5.69 12.70
N GLU A 210 -12.52 5.91 12.46
CA GLU A 210 -13.59 4.93 12.71
C GLU A 210 -13.41 3.69 11.83
N ALA A 211 -13.02 3.85 10.56
CA ALA A 211 -12.72 2.74 9.67
C ALA A 211 -11.46 1.98 10.15
N LEU A 212 -10.46 2.70 10.66
CA LEU A 212 -9.26 2.10 11.22
C LEU A 212 -9.56 1.36 12.54
N ASP A 213 -10.43 1.88 13.42
CA ASP A 213 -10.90 1.21 14.64
C ASP A 213 -11.60 -0.11 14.31
N ALA A 214 -12.46 -0.10 13.29
CA ALA A 214 -13.12 -1.31 12.81
C ALA A 214 -12.10 -2.32 12.24
N ALA A 215 -11.10 -1.86 11.51
CA ALA A 215 -10.02 -2.68 10.96
C ALA A 215 -9.13 -3.27 12.07
N GLN A 216 -8.76 -2.49 13.08
CA GLN A 216 -8.05 -2.95 14.27
C GLN A 216 -8.83 -4.05 14.99
N THR A 217 -10.12 -3.81 15.22
CA THR A 217 -11.02 -4.82 15.84
C THR A 217 -11.09 -6.11 15.01
N GLY A 218 -11.18 -5.97 13.68
CA GLY A 218 -11.19 -7.11 12.75
C GLY A 218 -9.89 -7.92 12.82
N LEU A 219 -8.75 -7.23 12.75
CA LEU A 219 -7.43 -7.84 12.87
C LEU A 219 -7.25 -8.58 14.19
N ASP A 220 -7.60 -7.94 15.30
CA ASP A 220 -7.45 -8.52 16.65
C ASP A 220 -8.30 -9.77 16.81
N ARG A 221 -9.54 -9.75 16.35
CA ARG A 221 -10.42 -10.93 16.36
C ARG A 221 -9.87 -12.07 15.51
N MET A 222 -9.32 -11.77 14.34
CA MET A 222 -8.71 -12.78 13.47
C MET A 222 -7.49 -13.41 14.14
N ARG A 223 -6.61 -12.60 14.71
CA ARG A 223 -5.41 -13.04 15.44
C ARG A 223 -5.75 -13.85 16.69
N GLN A 224 -6.71 -13.39 17.49
CA GLN A 224 -7.19 -14.13 18.66
C GLN A 224 -7.78 -15.48 18.27
N GLY A 225 -8.64 -15.52 17.26
CA GLY A 225 -9.21 -16.76 16.75
C GLY A 225 -8.16 -17.72 16.22
N PHE A 226 -7.16 -17.22 15.48
CA PHE A 226 -6.02 -18.03 15.03
C PHE A 226 -5.15 -18.50 16.22
N HIS A 227 -4.87 -17.64 17.18
CA HIS A 227 -4.08 -17.98 18.37
C HIS A 227 -4.73 -19.10 19.20
N ALA A 228 -6.06 -19.12 19.30
CA ALA A 228 -6.81 -20.19 19.94
C ALA A 228 -6.59 -21.58 19.30
N LEU A 229 -6.10 -21.63 18.06
CA LEU A 229 -5.72 -22.87 17.36
C LEU A 229 -4.27 -23.29 17.62
N SER A 230 -3.50 -22.53 18.41
CA SER A 230 -2.04 -22.74 18.54
C SER A 230 -1.63 -24.05 19.20
N ALA A 231 -2.48 -24.60 20.08
CA ALA A 231 -2.25 -25.86 20.77
C ALA A 231 -2.57 -27.12 19.90
N THR A 232 -2.97 -26.92 18.64
CA THR A 232 -3.37 -28.02 17.77
C THR A 232 -2.16 -28.70 17.13
N PRO A 233 -2.21 -30.03 16.83
CA PRO A 233 -1.19 -30.72 16.08
C PRO A 233 -0.97 -30.11 14.68
N LYS A 234 0.16 -30.40 14.03
CA LYS A 234 0.37 -30.06 12.63
C LYS A 234 -0.56 -30.87 11.72
N ALA A 235 -1.14 -30.23 10.72
CA ALA A 235 -1.95 -30.87 9.70
C ALA A 235 -1.68 -30.25 8.33
N SER A 236 -2.16 -30.89 7.27
CA SER A 236 -2.16 -30.31 5.93
C SER A 236 -3.26 -29.24 5.81
N PRO A 237 -3.03 -28.20 5.02
CA PRO A 237 -4.07 -27.23 4.69
C PRO A 237 -5.18 -27.89 3.85
N ASP A 238 -6.38 -27.32 3.89
CA ASP A 238 -7.50 -27.74 3.05
C ASP A 238 -7.29 -27.25 1.60
N ALA A 239 -7.18 -28.19 0.66
CA ALA A 239 -6.88 -27.89 -0.73
C ALA A 239 -7.98 -27.08 -1.42
N ALA A 240 -9.27 -27.36 -1.12
CA ALA A 240 -10.38 -26.66 -1.74
C ALA A 240 -10.47 -25.20 -1.26
N LEU A 241 -10.16 -24.95 0.00
CA LEU A 241 -10.08 -23.58 0.53
C LEU A 241 -8.88 -22.80 0.00
N ILE A 242 -7.73 -23.48 -0.19
CA ILE A 242 -6.55 -22.86 -0.86
C ILE A 242 -6.92 -22.47 -2.28
N GLU A 243 -7.55 -23.35 -3.05
CA GLU A 243 -7.99 -23.06 -4.41
C GLU A 243 -8.96 -21.86 -4.44
N ARG A 244 -10.01 -21.89 -3.63
CA ARG A 244 -10.97 -20.78 -3.52
C ARG A 244 -10.32 -19.44 -3.16
N PHE A 245 -9.37 -19.44 -2.24
CA PHE A 245 -8.62 -18.24 -1.86
C PHE A 245 -7.76 -17.74 -3.03
N THR A 246 -7.05 -18.67 -3.68
CA THR A 246 -6.18 -18.36 -4.81
C THR A 246 -6.96 -17.81 -5.99
N ASP A 247 -8.16 -18.34 -6.26
CA ASP A 247 -9.06 -17.82 -7.30
C ASP A 247 -9.43 -16.36 -7.05
N GLN A 248 -9.70 -15.99 -5.78
CA GLN A 248 -9.99 -14.59 -5.45
C GLN A 248 -8.76 -13.69 -5.61
N VAL A 249 -7.58 -14.17 -5.26
CA VAL A 249 -6.31 -13.43 -5.46
C VAL A 249 -6.02 -13.28 -6.95
N ASN A 250 -6.24 -14.32 -7.75
CA ASN A 250 -6.04 -14.30 -9.19
C ASN A 250 -7.12 -13.52 -9.96
N ASP A 251 -8.26 -13.24 -9.34
CA ASP A 251 -9.31 -12.37 -9.88
C ASP A 251 -8.94 -10.90 -9.62
N ASP A 252 -7.91 -10.42 -10.30
CA ASP A 252 -7.41 -9.04 -10.23
C ASP A 252 -7.12 -8.57 -8.79
N LEU A 253 -6.49 -9.41 -7.99
CA LEU A 253 -6.19 -9.14 -6.57
C LEU A 253 -7.43 -8.78 -5.74
N ASN A 254 -8.50 -9.54 -5.88
CA ASN A 254 -9.74 -9.32 -5.14
C ASN A 254 -9.58 -9.69 -3.65
N LEU A 255 -8.73 -8.94 -2.97
CA LEU A 255 -8.37 -9.19 -1.57
C LEU A 255 -9.55 -9.08 -0.60
N PRO A 256 -10.56 -8.23 -0.82
CA PRO A 256 -11.78 -8.27 0.01
C PRO A 256 -12.46 -9.64 0.03
N ARG A 257 -12.56 -10.30 -1.13
CA ARG A 257 -13.13 -11.65 -1.22
C ARG A 257 -12.19 -12.71 -0.67
N ALA A 258 -10.90 -12.60 -0.92
CA ALA A 258 -9.90 -13.49 -0.32
C ALA A 258 -9.93 -13.40 1.23
N LEU A 259 -10.06 -12.20 1.79
CA LEU A 259 -10.21 -11.98 3.22
C LEU A 259 -11.51 -12.61 3.78
N ALA A 260 -12.60 -12.57 3.00
CA ALA A 260 -13.85 -13.25 3.38
C ALA A 260 -13.66 -14.77 3.47
N VAL A 261 -12.92 -15.40 2.53
CA VAL A 261 -12.56 -16.84 2.59
C VAL A 261 -11.76 -17.15 3.86
N ALA A 262 -10.83 -16.27 4.25
CA ALA A 262 -10.07 -16.45 5.49
C ALA A 262 -10.99 -16.43 6.73
N TRP A 263 -11.96 -15.51 6.78
CA TRP A 263 -12.96 -15.46 7.84
C TRP A 263 -13.88 -16.69 7.89
N GLU A 264 -14.33 -17.14 6.72
CA GLU A 264 -15.14 -18.38 6.62
C GLU A 264 -14.35 -19.59 7.13
N THR A 265 -13.05 -19.69 6.77
CA THR A 265 -12.17 -20.75 7.25
C THR A 265 -12.03 -20.71 8.78
N LEU A 266 -11.79 -19.54 9.35
CA LEU A 266 -11.63 -19.39 10.80
C LEU A 266 -12.88 -19.81 11.57
N ARG A 267 -14.07 -19.41 11.09
CA ARG A 267 -15.39 -19.67 11.72
C ARG A 267 -15.98 -21.03 11.36
N GLY A 268 -15.50 -21.65 10.29
CA GLY A 268 -16.04 -22.91 9.76
C GLY A 268 -15.88 -24.12 10.68
N THR A 269 -16.33 -25.25 10.24
CA THR A 269 -16.40 -26.51 11.01
C THR A 269 -15.23 -27.46 10.82
N LEU A 270 -14.24 -27.08 9.99
CA LEU A 270 -13.04 -27.89 9.79
C LEU A 270 -12.28 -28.17 11.11
N PRO A 271 -11.56 -29.29 11.21
CA PRO A 271 -10.69 -29.54 12.34
C PRO A 271 -9.71 -28.39 12.59
N ALA A 272 -9.50 -28.05 13.86
CA ALA A 272 -8.63 -26.94 14.26
C ALA A 272 -7.22 -26.99 13.65
N PRO A 273 -6.53 -28.17 13.56
CA PRO A 273 -5.24 -28.26 12.91
C PRO A 273 -5.26 -27.86 11.42
N THR A 274 -6.29 -28.30 10.69
CA THR A 274 -6.48 -28.00 9.26
C THR A 274 -6.77 -26.52 9.06
N LYS A 275 -7.66 -25.93 9.88
CA LYS A 275 -7.89 -24.47 9.87
C LYS A 275 -6.61 -23.67 10.03
N ARG A 276 -5.81 -24.05 11.05
CA ARG A 276 -4.54 -23.38 11.34
C ARG A 276 -3.59 -23.44 10.15
N ALA A 277 -3.42 -24.64 9.57
CA ALA A 277 -2.54 -24.82 8.41
C ALA A 277 -3.01 -24.02 7.19
N THR A 278 -4.33 -23.99 6.93
CA THR A 278 -4.94 -23.26 5.82
C THR A 278 -4.77 -21.74 5.99
N LEU A 279 -5.05 -21.21 7.18
CA LEU A 279 -4.89 -19.78 7.46
C LEU A 279 -3.44 -19.31 7.38
N LEU A 280 -2.46 -20.15 7.71
CA LEU A 280 -1.04 -19.81 7.51
C LEU A 280 -0.70 -19.65 6.03
N ARG A 281 -1.28 -20.48 5.15
CA ARG A 281 -1.09 -20.32 3.70
C ARG A 281 -1.73 -19.03 3.19
N PHE A 282 -2.89 -18.67 3.70
CA PHE A 282 -3.52 -17.39 3.34
C PHE A 282 -2.71 -16.19 3.83
N ASP A 283 -2.09 -16.30 5.00
CA ASP A 283 -1.30 -15.22 5.58
C ASP A 283 0.00 -14.93 4.83
N GLU A 284 0.50 -15.87 4.01
CA GLU A 284 1.61 -15.63 3.08
C GLU A 284 1.27 -14.50 2.06
N VAL A 285 -0.01 -14.32 1.75
CA VAL A 285 -0.52 -13.23 0.88
C VAL A 285 -1.06 -12.07 1.71
N LEU A 286 -1.89 -12.36 2.72
CA LEU A 286 -2.53 -11.31 3.53
C LEU A 286 -1.51 -10.54 4.36
N GLY A 287 -0.46 -11.20 4.87
CA GLY A 287 0.62 -10.59 5.62
C GLY A 287 0.20 -9.96 6.94
N LEU A 288 -0.79 -10.56 7.62
CA LEU A 288 -1.34 -10.06 8.89
C LEU A 288 -0.55 -10.50 10.12
N GLY A 289 0.50 -11.33 9.93
CA GLY A 289 1.38 -11.78 10.99
C GLY A 289 0.73 -12.76 11.96
N LEU A 290 -0.16 -13.63 11.47
CA LEU A 290 -0.93 -14.56 12.30
C LEU A 290 -0.03 -15.53 13.09
N ALA A 291 1.07 -15.99 12.49
CA ALA A 291 1.97 -16.95 13.12
C ALA A 291 2.70 -16.37 14.34
N ASP A 292 3.08 -15.11 14.27
CA ASP A 292 4.00 -14.47 15.22
C ASP A 292 3.28 -13.65 16.29
N TRP A 293 2.03 -13.29 16.02
CA TRP A 293 1.25 -12.50 16.96
C TRP A 293 0.96 -13.29 18.27
N ARG A 294 1.08 -12.60 19.35
CA ARG A 294 0.74 -13.11 20.70
C ARG A 294 -0.13 -12.08 21.39
N PRO A 295 -1.17 -12.50 22.13
CA PRO A 295 -1.92 -11.57 22.96
C PRO A 295 -0.95 -10.88 23.91
N GLN A 296 -1.01 -9.56 23.95
CA GLN A 296 -0.28 -8.82 24.98
C GLN A 296 -0.91 -9.18 26.33
N ALA A 297 -0.10 -9.70 27.23
CA ALA A 297 -0.50 -9.80 28.63
C ALA A 297 -0.55 -8.37 29.17
N VAL A 298 -1.74 -7.79 29.20
CA VAL A 298 -1.94 -6.53 29.91
C VAL A 298 -1.84 -6.85 31.38
N GLU A 299 -0.72 -6.49 32.03
CA GLU A 299 -0.63 -6.60 33.49
C GLU A 299 -1.68 -5.69 34.11
N ALA A 300 -2.69 -6.30 34.70
CA ALA A 300 -3.71 -5.55 35.40
C ALA A 300 -3.05 -4.75 36.53
N PRO A 301 -3.39 -3.46 36.71
CA PRO A 301 -2.94 -2.67 37.86
C PRO A 301 -3.20 -3.38 39.17
N GLY A 302 -2.38 -3.12 40.19
CA GLY A 302 -2.51 -3.77 41.51
C GLY A 302 -3.92 -3.65 42.10
N GLU A 303 -4.57 -2.49 41.91
CA GLU A 303 -5.95 -2.25 42.33
C GLU A 303 -6.96 -3.16 41.60
N VAL A 304 -6.81 -3.31 40.31
CA VAL A 304 -7.67 -4.20 39.49
C VAL A 304 -7.49 -5.66 39.90
N ARG A 305 -6.25 -6.09 40.17
CA ARG A 305 -5.96 -7.44 40.67
C ARG A 305 -6.60 -7.68 42.02
N ALA A 306 -6.49 -6.72 42.95
CA ALA A 306 -7.11 -6.81 44.27
C ALA A 306 -8.64 -6.93 44.21
N LEU A 307 -9.29 -6.14 43.35
CA LEU A 307 -10.74 -6.24 43.08
C LEU A 307 -11.14 -7.59 42.50
N ALA A 308 -10.35 -8.12 41.57
CA ALA A 308 -10.59 -9.42 40.96
C ALA A 308 -10.46 -10.58 41.95
N GLU A 309 -9.42 -10.54 42.79
CA GLU A 309 -9.24 -11.51 43.89
C GLU A 309 -10.38 -11.46 44.92
N ALA A 310 -10.78 -10.24 45.31
CA ALA A 310 -11.93 -10.05 46.23
C ALA A 310 -13.22 -10.61 45.62
N ARG A 311 -13.46 -10.36 44.33
CA ARG A 311 -14.63 -10.92 43.60
C ARG A 311 -14.58 -12.44 43.56
N ALA A 312 -13.44 -13.04 43.30
CA ALA A 312 -13.28 -14.48 43.30
C ALA A 312 -13.55 -15.08 44.70
N ALA A 313 -13.09 -14.43 45.75
CA ALA A 313 -13.33 -14.82 47.12
C ALA A 313 -14.83 -14.72 47.48
N ALA A 314 -15.51 -13.62 47.14
CA ALA A 314 -16.94 -13.42 47.35
C ALA A 314 -17.77 -14.51 46.64
N ARG A 315 -17.46 -14.86 45.39
CA ARG A 315 -18.11 -15.95 44.72
C ARG A 315 -17.91 -17.31 45.37
N LYS A 316 -16.70 -17.58 45.86
CA LYS A 316 -16.40 -18.81 46.60
C LYS A 316 -17.18 -18.88 47.92
N ALA A 317 -17.38 -17.75 48.58
CA ALA A 317 -18.20 -17.63 49.76
C ALA A 317 -19.72 -17.61 49.48
N ARG A 318 -20.15 -17.66 48.19
CA ARG A 318 -21.53 -17.51 47.75
C ARG A 318 -22.18 -16.16 48.09
N ASP A 319 -21.37 -15.13 48.29
CA ASP A 319 -21.81 -13.74 48.46
C ASP A 319 -21.93 -13.11 47.04
N PHE A 320 -23.07 -13.37 46.43
CA PHE A 320 -23.33 -12.92 45.05
C PHE A 320 -23.55 -11.41 44.97
N ALA A 321 -24.06 -10.77 46.03
CA ALA A 321 -24.28 -9.33 46.08
C ALA A 321 -22.93 -8.58 46.01
N GLU A 322 -21.97 -9.01 46.83
CA GLU A 322 -20.63 -8.43 46.85
C GLU A 322 -19.86 -8.75 45.55
N ALA A 323 -20.02 -9.96 45.00
CA ALA A 323 -19.37 -10.32 43.75
C ALA A 323 -19.88 -9.45 42.58
N ASP A 324 -21.16 -9.09 42.54
CA ASP A 324 -21.74 -8.20 41.54
C ASP A 324 -21.30 -6.75 41.70
N ARG A 325 -21.20 -6.26 42.95
CA ARG A 325 -20.66 -4.94 43.24
C ARG A 325 -19.20 -4.81 42.74
N LEU A 326 -18.38 -5.81 43.03
CA LEU A 326 -16.96 -5.82 42.63
C LEU A 326 -16.83 -5.96 41.10
N ARG A 327 -17.75 -6.65 40.40
CA ARG A 327 -17.80 -6.67 38.94
C ARG A 327 -18.08 -5.28 38.40
N GLY A 328 -18.97 -4.52 39.01
CA GLY A 328 -19.24 -3.13 38.66
C GLY A 328 -18.01 -2.25 38.80
N ALA A 329 -17.30 -2.37 39.91
CA ALA A 329 -16.07 -1.61 40.20
C ALA A 329 -14.95 -1.93 39.17
N LEU A 330 -14.79 -3.19 38.80
CA LEU A 330 -13.86 -3.58 37.72
C LEU A 330 -14.25 -2.94 36.38
N ALA A 331 -15.56 -2.92 36.06
CA ALA A 331 -16.06 -2.32 34.82
C ALA A 331 -15.83 -0.79 34.77
N GLU A 332 -15.99 -0.09 35.92
CA GLU A 332 -15.70 1.34 36.02
C GLU A 332 -14.20 1.66 35.78
N LEU A 333 -13.31 0.74 36.15
CA LEU A 333 -11.88 0.83 35.85
C LEU A 333 -11.53 0.35 34.43
N GLY A 334 -12.52 0.02 33.59
CA GLY A 334 -12.30 -0.44 32.22
C GLY A 334 -11.83 -1.89 32.12
N TRP A 335 -12.14 -2.75 33.12
CA TRP A 335 -11.73 -4.15 33.13
C TRP A 335 -12.92 -5.09 33.22
N GLU A 336 -12.77 -6.25 32.57
CA GLU A 336 -13.71 -7.37 32.66
C GLU A 336 -13.00 -8.61 33.18
N MET A 337 -13.70 -9.35 34.04
CA MET A 337 -13.21 -10.60 34.63
C MET A 337 -14.03 -11.77 34.11
N GLU A 338 -13.38 -12.70 33.41
CA GLU A 338 -13.98 -13.97 32.98
C GLU A 338 -13.58 -15.10 33.91
N ASP A 339 -14.58 -15.83 34.42
CA ASP A 339 -14.35 -16.98 35.27
C ASP A 339 -14.01 -18.20 34.42
N GLY A 340 -12.96 -18.94 34.77
CA GLY A 340 -12.51 -20.15 34.08
C GLY A 340 -12.38 -21.35 35.03
N ALA A 341 -12.16 -22.56 34.48
CA ALA A 341 -12.05 -23.80 35.25
C ALA A 341 -10.84 -23.81 36.19
N GLN A 342 -9.80 -23.00 35.93
CA GLN A 342 -8.57 -22.94 36.71
C GLN A 342 -8.37 -21.56 37.43
N GLY A 343 -9.43 -20.76 37.52
CA GLY A 343 -9.35 -19.43 38.12
C GLY A 343 -10.08 -18.39 37.27
N TYR A 344 -9.54 -17.19 37.16
CA TYR A 344 -10.12 -16.12 36.35
C TYR A 344 -9.08 -15.48 35.44
N THR A 345 -9.55 -14.82 34.39
CA THR A 345 -8.74 -13.96 33.52
C THR A 345 -9.28 -12.54 33.56
N LEU A 346 -8.37 -11.57 33.51
CA LEU A 346 -8.69 -10.14 33.40
C LEU A 346 -8.47 -9.67 31.98
N LYS A 347 -9.42 -8.94 31.45
CA LYS A 347 -9.36 -8.29 30.14
C LYS A 347 -9.63 -6.81 30.29
N GLN A 348 -8.86 -5.98 29.62
CA GLN A 348 -9.18 -4.57 29.50
C GLN A 348 -10.29 -4.42 28.45
N ARG A 349 -11.29 -3.59 28.76
CA ARG A 349 -12.42 -3.31 27.86
C ARG A 349 -12.04 -2.41 26.71
#